data_2eb39c7f591b8ba61e1dcf50d7362318
#
_entry.id   2eb39c7f591b8ba61e1dcf50d7362318
#
_cell.length_a   1.000
_cell.length_b   1.000
_cell.length_c   1.000
_cell.angle_alpha   90.00
_cell.angle_beta   90.00
_cell.angle_gamma   90.00
#
_symmetry.space_group_name_H-M   'P 1'
#
loop_
_entity.id
_entity.type
_entity.pdbx_description
1 polymer ?
#
loop_
_entity_poly.entity_id
_entity_poly.type
_entity_poly.pdbx_seq_one_letter_code
_entity_poly.pdbx_strand_id
1 'polypeptide(L)'
;MFPVATNAIHRFLQAHAWFSALTAEQQVAVEAQVFTTTAQRGAVVLPANERTQGWYGVMRGLVKISGRATAGRRSDFLGVAQGEWFGAGAVLKIELRRYEVVALRDTELLCLPSDVFHHLHASSLAFNQSVVACLNLRLSQAMAMIEAGRTRSPEQRIALSLSRLFWSRTRQLDLTQDELASLAGMSRQTANRVLNLLQEQGVIALAMNRIKVLDDTALAKLLE
;
A
#
# COMPACT_ATOMS: atom_id res chain seq x y z
N MET A 1 19.08 7.97 24.85
CA MET A 1 18.68 9.01 23.83
C MET A 1 17.62 8.39 22.91
N PHE A 2 16.36 8.19 23.42
CA PHE A 2 15.27 7.53 22.69
C PHE A 2 13.90 8.24 22.74
N PRO A 3 13.78 9.58 22.64
CA PRO A 3 12.44 10.16 22.73
C PRO A 3 11.76 10.44 21.40
N VAL A 4 12.49 10.59 20.28
CA VAL A 4 11.89 11.04 19.01
C VAL A 4 11.27 9.88 18.23
N ALA A 5 11.91 8.71 18.19
CA ALA A 5 11.41 7.54 17.49
C ALA A 5 10.14 6.98 18.15
N THR A 6 10.10 6.92 19.49
CA THR A 6 8.95 6.44 20.28
C THR A 6 7.71 7.32 20.04
N ASN A 7 7.86 8.64 19.93
CA ASN A 7 6.75 9.56 19.66
C ASN A 7 6.18 9.39 18.23
N ALA A 8 7.04 9.07 17.24
CA ALA A 8 6.59 8.83 15.86
C ALA A 8 5.80 7.53 15.73
N ILE A 9 6.26 6.45 16.38
CA ILE A 9 5.58 5.15 16.45
C ILE A 9 4.22 5.32 17.13
N HIS A 10 4.18 5.94 18.30
CA HIS A 10 2.93 6.20 19.03
C HIS A 10 1.91 6.95 18.17
N ARG A 11 2.32 8.06 17.53
CA ARG A 11 1.43 8.84 16.64
C ARG A 11 0.94 8.03 15.46
N PHE A 12 1.80 7.19 14.86
CA PHE A 12 1.41 6.32 13.77
C PHE A 12 0.37 5.30 14.22
N LEU A 13 0.59 4.63 15.33
CA LEU A 13 -0.33 3.63 15.89
C LEU A 13 -1.68 4.27 16.29
N GLN A 14 -1.66 5.41 16.96
CA GLN A 14 -2.87 6.13 17.38
C GLN A 14 -3.76 6.59 16.21
N ALA A 15 -3.21 6.75 15.02
CA ALA A 15 -3.99 7.06 13.83
C ALA A 15 -4.85 5.88 13.32
N HIS A 16 -4.77 4.71 13.97
CA HIS A 16 -5.47 3.50 13.56
C HIS A 16 -6.49 3.06 14.62
N ALA A 17 -7.74 2.90 14.21
CA ALA A 17 -8.86 2.59 15.10
C ALA A 17 -8.64 1.32 15.94
N TRP A 18 -7.96 0.30 15.38
CA TRP A 18 -7.68 -0.93 16.12
C TRP A 18 -6.78 -0.69 17.33
N PHE A 19 -5.79 0.21 17.21
CA PHE A 19 -4.88 0.50 18.30
C PHE A 19 -5.55 1.35 19.38
N SER A 20 -6.31 2.37 18.98
CA SER A 20 -7.07 3.23 19.91
C SER A 20 -8.15 2.48 20.69
N ALA A 21 -8.62 1.34 20.16
CA ALA A 21 -9.59 0.48 20.83
C ALA A 21 -8.98 -0.52 21.83
N LEU A 22 -7.64 -0.63 21.86
CA LEU A 22 -6.95 -1.47 22.85
C LEU A 22 -6.97 -0.83 24.24
N THR A 23 -6.85 -1.65 25.29
CA THR A 23 -6.61 -1.15 26.64
C THR A 23 -5.25 -0.46 26.74
N ALA A 24 -5.08 0.43 27.72
CA ALA A 24 -3.79 1.11 27.93
C ALA A 24 -2.62 0.12 28.11
N GLU A 25 -2.87 -0.98 28.81
CA GLU A 25 -1.89 -2.06 29.00
C GLU A 25 -1.51 -2.72 27.68
N GLN A 26 -2.50 -3.04 26.84
CA GLN A 26 -2.26 -3.61 25.51
C GLN A 26 -1.52 -2.64 24.58
N GLN A 27 -1.83 -1.34 24.63
CA GLN A 27 -1.13 -0.32 23.86
C GLN A 27 0.35 -0.27 24.22
N VAL A 28 0.66 -0.21 25.52
CA VAL A 28 2.04 -0.24 26.02
C VAL A 28 2.76 -1.52 25.59
N ALA A 29 2.11 -2.68 25.69
CA ALA A 29 2.69 -3.95 25.28
C ALA A 29 2.98 -4.00 23.78
N VAL A 30 2.10 -3.45 22.95
CA VAL A 30 2.31 -3.34 21.49
C VAL A 30 3.49 -2.42 21.19
N GLU A 31 3.52 -1.22 21.79
CA GLU A 31 4.58 -0.23 21.55
C GLU A 31 5.97 -0.75 21.97
N ALA A 32 6.03 -1.57 23.00
CA ALA A 32 7.28 -2.16 23.46
C ALA A 32 7.86 -3.24 22.52
N GLN A 33 7.02 -3.83 21.65
CA GLN A 33 7.40 -4.96 20.82
C GLN A 33 7.50 -4.65 19.32
N VAL A 34 6.85 -3.59 18.84
CA VAL A 34 6.98 -3.17 17.44
C VAL A 34 8.38 -2.68 17.15
N PHE A 35 8.83 -2.89 15.92
CA PHE A 35 10.12 -2.39 15.44
C PHE A 35 9.99 -1.79 14.05
N THR A 36 10.97 -0.98 13.66
CA THR A 36 11.00 -0.35 12.34
C THR A 36 12.09 -0.97 11.47
N THR A 37 11.84 -0.95 10.15
CA THR A 37 12.84 -1.24 9.13
C THR A 37 12.81 -0.14 8.08
N THR A 38 13.97 0.22 7.55
CA THR A 38 14.12 1.26 6.55
C THR A 38 14.70 0.70 5.27
N ALA A 39 14.33 1.31 4.14
CA ALA A 39 14.88 0.97 2.84
C ALA A 39 14.99 2.21 1.97
N GLN A 40 16.06 2.28 1.19
CA GLN A 40 16.22 3.30 0.16
C GLN A 40 15.34 2.98 -1.05
N ARG A 41 15.02 4.01 -1.83
CA ARG A 41 14.30 3.88 -3.10
C ARG A 41 14.93 2.80 -3.98
N GLY A 42 14.10 1.91 -4.53
CA GLY A 42 14.50 0.81 -5.41
C GLY A 42 14.90 -0.47 -4.70
N ALA A 43 15.13 -0.44 -3.39
CA ALA A 43 15.52 -1.62 -2.63
C ALA A 43 14.33 -2.56 -2.40
N VAL A 44 14.60 -3.87 -2.41
CA VAL A 44 13.66 -4.89 -1.92
C VAL A 44 13.68 -4.87 -0.41
N VAL A 45 12.57 -4.43 0.19
CA VAL A 45 12.43 -4.32 1.66
C VAL A 45 12.11 -5.67 2.28
N LEU A 46 11.21 -6.41 1.63
CA LEU A 46 10.74 -7.71 2.07
C LEU A 46 10.80 -8.68 0.88
N PRO A 47 11.79 -9.58 0.85
CA PRO A 47 11.93 -10.55 -0.24
C PRO A 47 10.79 -11.57 -0.28
N ALA A 48 10.50 -12.11 -1.47
CA ALA A 48 9.60 -13.24 -1.62
C ALA A 48 10.25 -14.54 -1.10
N ASN A 49 9.44 -15.52 -0.73
CA ASN A 49 9.82 -16.83 -0.19
C ASN A 49 10.52 -16.78 1.18
N GLU A 50 10.41 -15.69 1.89
CA GLU A 50 10.84 -15.59 3.28
C GLU A 50 9.65 -15.70 4.25
N ARG A 51 9.93 -16.14 5.48
CA ARG A 51 8.94 -16.11 6.56
C ARG A 51 8.61 -14.66 6.88
N THR A 52 7.33 -14.37 7.05
CA THR A 52 6.95 -13.04 7.51
C THR A 52 7.28 -12.91 9.00
N GLN A 53 7.84 -11.77 9.37
CA GLN A 53 8.11 -11.43 10.77
C GLN A 53 6.88 -10.85 11.46
N GLY A 54 5.92 -10.33 10.69
CA GLY A 54 4.72 -9.70 11.23
C GLY A 54 3.86 -9.00 10.19
N TRP A 55 2.98 -8.15 10.68
CA TRP A 55 2.13 -7.25 9.89
C TRP A 55 2.80 -5.88 9.75
N TYR A 56 2.83 -5.34 8.55
CA TYR A 56 3.62 -4.14 8.26
C TYR A 56 2.74 -2.93 7.96
N GLY A 57 3.06 -1.80 8.61
CA GLY A 57 2.50 -0.49 8.32
C GLY A 57 3.54 0.44 7.69
N VAL A 58 3.15 1.21 6.68
CA VAL A 58 4.03 2.21 6.05
C VAL A 58 4.00 3.48 6.89
N MET A 59 5.04 3.71 7.70
CA MET A 59 5.16 4.93 8.51
C MET A 59 5.52 6.15 7.65
N ARG A 60 6.39 5.94 6.67
CA ARG A 60 6.83 6.97 5.72
C ARG A 60 7.19 6.33 4.40
N GLY A 61 6.98 7.07 3.31
CA GLY A 61 7.33 6.64 1.97
C GLY A 61 6.20 5.92 1.25
N LEU A 62 6.58 5.07 0.32
CA LEU A 62 5.69 4.34 -0.57
C LEU A 62 6.36 3.05 -0.98
N VAL A 63 5.65 1.95 -0.88
CA VAL A 63 6.12 0.66 -1.39
C VAL A 63 5.18 0.12 -2.46
N LYS A 64 5.69 -0.76 -3.30
CA LYS A 64 4.87 -1.59 -4.18
C LYS A 64 4.99 -3.05 -3.80
N ILE A 65 3.90 -3.76 -3.98
CA ILE A 65 3.84 -5.22 -3.89
C ILE A 65 3.97 -5.76 -5.31
N SER A 66 4.98 -6.60 -5.53
CA SER A 66 5.31 -7.16 -6.85
C SER A 66 5.34 -8.67 -6.80
N GLY A 67 4.83 -9.30 -7.85
CA GLY A 67 5.03 -10.72 -8.07
C GLY A 67 6.49 -11.03 -8.34
N ARG A 68 6.86 -12.27 -8.06
CA ARG A 68 8.19 -12.77 -8.38
C ARG A 68 8.47 -12.66 -9.87
N ALA A 69 9.64 -12.19 -10.22
CA ALA A 69 10.05 -12.15 -11.62
C ALA A 69 10.09 -13.56 -12.22
N THR A 70 9.32 -13.78 -13.28
CA THR A 70 9.34 -15.01 -14.06
C THR A 70 9.72 -14.66 -15.49
N ALA A 71 10.72 -15.32 -16.04
CA ALA A 71 11.26 -15.03 -17.38
C ALA A 71 11.61 -13.55 -17.61
N GLY A 72 12.16 -12.87 -16.59
CA GLY A 72 12.55 -11.47 -16.67
C GLY A 72 11.39 -10.45 -16.59
N ARG A 73 10.14 -10.92 -16.44
CA ARG A 73 8.96 -10.05 -16.29
C ARG A 73 8.54 -10.01 -14.84
N ARG A 74 8.39 -8.80 -14.30
CA ARG A 74 7.77 -8.55 -13.00
C ARG A 74 6.34 -8.07 -13.22
N SER A 75 5.42 -8.50 -12.36
CA SER A 75 4.07 -7.97 -12.31
C SER A 75 3.92 -7.16 -11.02
N ASP A 76 3.71 -5.87 -11.15
CA ASP A 76 3.39 -5.03 -10.01
C ASP A 76 1.88 -5.16 -9.72
N PHE A 77 1.53 -5.44 -8.47
CA PHE A 77 0.14 -5.67 -8.09
C PHE A 77 -0.53 -4.42 -7.54
N LEU A 78 0.14 -3.72 -6.63
CA LEU A 78 -0.41 -2.51 -6.02
C LEU A 78 0.66 -1.68 -5.31
N GLY A 79 0.40 -0.38 -5.17
CA GLY A 79 1.12 0.50 -4.26
C GLY A 79 0.51 0.47 -2.86
N VAL A 80 1.35 0.64 -1.84
CA VAL A 80 0.92 0.81 -0.45
C VAL A 80 1.53 2.10 0.07
N ALA A 81 0.67 3.06 0.36
CA ALA A 81 1.06 4.39 0.76
C ALA A 81 1.23 4.52 2.28
N GLN A 82 1.80 5.64 2.70
CA GLN A 82 1.90 6.02 4.10
C GLN A 82 0.55 5.92 4.82
N GLY A 83 0.55 5.33 6.01
CA GLY A 83 -0.63 5.09 6.83
C GLY A 83 -1.39 3.82 6.48
N GLU A 84 -0.96 3.04 5.50
CA GLU A 84 -1.60 1.77 5.16
C GLU A 84 -0.83 0.58 5.70
N TRP A 85 -1.58 -0.52 5.94
CA TRP A 85 -1.05 -1.80 6.41
C TRP A 85 -1.15 -2.87 5.34
N PHE A 86 -0.20 -3.83 5.37
CA PHE A 86 -0.17 -4.96 4.44
C PHE A 86 0.50 -6.19 5.06
N GLY A 87 0.33 -7.35 4.44
CA GLY A 87 1.00 -8.59 4.85
C GLY A 87 0.21 -9.48 5.81
N ALA A 88 -0.99 -9.08 6.26
CA ALA A 88 -1.81 -9.86 7.21
C ALA A 88 -2.07 -11.30 6.75
N GLY A 89 -2.29 -11.54 5.45
CA GLY A 89 -2.57 -12.88 4.94
C GLY A 89 -1.44 -13.88 5.15
N ALA A 90 -0.18 -13.46 5.05
CA ALA A 90 0.97 -14.32 5.29
C ALA A 90 1.16 -14.61 6.80
N VAL A 91 0.87 -13.63 7.66
CA VAL A 91 0.90 -13.81 9.12
C VAL A 91 -0.19 -14.79 9.56
N LEU A 92 -1.44 -14.58 9.13
CA LEU A 92 -2.57 -15.44 9.48
C LEU A 92 -2.38 -16.90 9.07
N LYS A 93 -1.77 -17.15 7.90
CA LYS A 93 -1.57 -18.49 7.37
C LYS A 93 -0.26 -19.15 7.80
N ILE A 94 0.65 -18.39 8.43
CA ILE A 94 2.00 -18.83 8.79
C ILE A 94 2.74 -19.36 7.54
N GLU A 95 2.54 -18.73 6.40
CA GLU A 95 3.13 -19.09 5.10
C GLU A 95 4.33 -18.19 4.76
N LEU A 96 5.16 -18.69 3.85
CA LEU A 96 6.18 -17.88 3.20
C LEU A 96 5.51 -16.80 2.34
N ARG A 97 6.08 -15.60 2.31
CA ARG A 97 5.59 -14.50 1.50
C ARG A 97 5.69 -14.84 0.01
N ARG A 98 4.56 -14.75 -0.70
CA ARG A 98 4.47 -15.09 -2.13
C ARG A 98 4.88 -13.96 -3.07
N TYR A 99 5.13 -12.77 -2.54
CA TYR A 99 5.46 -11.56 -3.27
C TYR A 99 6.66 -10.87 -2.63
N GLU A 100 7.29 -9.99 -3.36
CA GLU A 100 8.29 -9.07 -2.81
C GLU A 100 7.68 -7.69 -2.57
N VAL A 101 8.29 -6.94 -1.66
CA VAL A 101 7.93 -5.55 -1.38
C VAL A 101 9.13 -4.67 -1.73
N VAL A 102 8.92 -3.71 -2.64
CA VAL A 102 9.97 -2.83 -3.15
C VAL A 102 9.66 -1.39 -2.76
N ALA A 103 10.65 -0.69 -2.24
CA ALA A 103 10.52 0.72 -1.90
C ALA A 103 10.50 1.59 -3.17
N LEU A 104 9.40 2.32 -3.41
CA LEU A 104 9.31 3.31 -4.48
C LEU A 104 9.87 4.68 -4.05
N ARG A 105 9.98 4.91 -2.75
CA ARG A 105 10.61 6.07 -2.10
C ARG A 105 11.40 5.57 -0.92
N ASP A 106 12.26 6.42 -0.35
CA ASP A 106 12.88 6.13 0.93
C ASP A 106 11.78 5.86 1.94
N THR A 107 11.77 4.66 2.48
CA THR A 107 10.62 4.08 3.18
C THR A 107 11.02 3.65 4.58
N GLU A 108 10.12 3.87 5.52
CA GLU A 108 10.16 3.34 6.87
C GLU A 108 8.89 2.54 7.13
N LEU A 109 9.06 1.25 7.45
CA LEU A 109 7.97 0.33 7.79
C LEU A 109 7.99 0.08 9.29
N LEU A 110 6.82 0.05 9.92
CA LEU A 110 6.58 -0.50 11.25
C LEU A 110 6.18 -1.96 11.11
N CYS A 111 6.83 -2.84 11.85
CA CYS A 111 6.45 -4.24 11.95
C CYS A 111 5.74 -4.49 13.28
N LEU A 112 4.51 -4.98 13.24
CA LEU A 112 3.83 -5.61 14.37
C LEU A 112 4.22 -7.10 14.34
N PRO A 113 5.02 -7.60 15.30
CA PRO A 113 5.50 -8.98 15.30
C PRO A 113 4.38 -10.02 15.21
N SER A 114 4.70 -11.18 14.63
CA SER A 114 3.70 -12.24 14.40
C SER A 114 3.05 -12.76 15.68
N ASP A 115 3.81 -12.88 16.77
CA ASP A 115 3.30 -13.30 18.08
C ASP A 115 2.32 -12.26 18.67
N VAL A 116 2.68 -10.98 18.60
CA VAL A 116 1.79 -9.88 19.02
C VAL A 116 0.53 -9.84 18.16
N PHE A 117 0.69 -10.00 16.83
CA PHE A 117 -0.44 -10.07 15.91
C PHE A 117 -1.40 -11.20 16.30
N HIS A 118 -0.89 -12.42 16.54
CA HIS A 118 -1.72 -13.57 16.91
C HIS A 118 -2.36 -13.39 18.29
N HIS A 119 -1.66 -12.79 19.25
CA HIS A 119 -2.23 -12.47 20.56
C HIS A 119 -3.43 -11.49 20.42
N LEU A 120 -3.26 -10.40 19.66
CA LEU A 120 -4.33 -9.44 19.40
C LEU A 120 -5.48 -10.06 18.59
N HIS A 121 -5.15 -10.92 17.63
CA HIS A 121 -6.14 -11.65 16.84
C HIS A 121 -7.01 -12.58 17.71
N ALA A 122 -6.45 -13.19 18.73
CA ALA A 122 -7.19 -14.04 19.67
C ALA A 122 -8.01 -13.25 20.71
N SER A 123 -7.60 -12.00 21.04
CA SER A 123 -8.12 -11.28 22.20
C SER A 123 -8.89 -10.00 21.88
N SER A 124 -8.74 -9.41 20.67
CA SER A 124 -9.33 -8.12 20.33
C SER A 124 -10.25 -8.18 19.11
N LEU A 125 -11.55 -7.97 19.33
CA LEU A 125 -12.51 -7.88 18.23
C LEU A 125 -12.22 -6.69 17.32
N ALA A 126 -11.86 -5.53 17.86
CA ALA A 126 -11.55 -4.33 17.09
C ALA A 126 -10.31 -4.55 16.17
N PHE A 127 -9.30 -5.27 16.68
CA PHE A 127 -8.16 -5.66 15.86
C PHE A 127 -8.58 -6.59 14.70
N ASN A 128 -9.40 -7.62 14.99
CA ASN A 128 -9.92 -8.53 13.96
C ASN A 128 -10.71 -7.81 12.89
N GLN A 129 -11.61 -6.91 13.28
CA GLN A 129 -12.38 -6.09 12.33
C GLN A 129 -11.46 -5.27 11.41
N SER A 130 -10.39 -4.69 11.95
CA SER A 130 -9.43 -3.93 11.17
C SER A 130 -8.60 -4.81 10.22
N VAL A 131 -8.22 -6.01 10.64
CA VAL A 131 -7.55 -7.00 9.78
C VAL A 131 -8.48 -7.43 8.65
N VAL A 132 -9.74 -7.74 8.94
CA VAL A 132 -10.76 -8.10 7.93
C VAL A 132 -10.98 -6.95 6.96
N ALA A 133 -11.10 -5.71 7.45
CA ALA A 133 -11.24 -4.53 6.59
C ALA A 133 -10.03 -4.34 5.65
N CYS A 134 -8.82 -4.54 6.17
CA CYS A 134 -7.59 -4.50 5.36
C CYS A 134 -7.60 -5.59 4.27
N LEU A 135 -7.95 -6.82 4.62
CA LEU A 135 -8.02 -7.94 3.66
C LEU A 135 -9.10 -7.71 2.60
N ASN A 136 -10.28 -7.22 2.98
CA ASN A 136 -11.36 -6.90 2.05
C ASN A 136 -10.96 -5.79 1.08
N LEU A 137 -10.28 -4.75 1.56
CA LEU A 137 -9.74 -3.70 0.69
C LEU A 137 -8.78 -4.30 -0.36
N ARG A 138 -7.83 -5.14 0.07
CA ARG A 138 -6.87 -5.78 -0.84
C ARG A 138 -7.55 -6.72 -1.84
N LEU A 139 -8.57 -7.44 -1.40
CA LEU A 139 -9.39 -8.28 -2.30
C LEU A 139 -10.13 -7.42 -3.33
N SER A 140 -10.77 -6.34 -2.93
CA SER A 140 -11.46 -5.41 -3.84
C SER A 140 -10.50 -4.80 -4.86
N GLN A 141 -9.31 -4.37 -4.43
CA GLN A 141 -8.25 -3.89 -5.32
C GLN A 141 -7.82 -4.95 -6.32
N ALA A 142 -7.57 -6.19 -5.86
CA ALA A 142 -7.16 -7.29 -6.73
C ALA A 142 -8.24 -7.64 -7.77
N MET A 143 -9.51 -7.72 -7.36
CA MET A 143 -10.63 -7.99 -8.28
C MET A 143 -10.78 -6.89 -9.32
N ALA A 144 -10.70 -5.62 -8.91
CA ALA A 144 -10.77 -4.48 -9.83
C ALA A 144 -9.61 -4.49 -10.84
N MET A 145 -8.41 -4.86 -10.42
CA MET A 145 -7.25 -5.00 -11.32
C MET A 145 -7.41 -6.16 -12.31
N ILE A 146 -7.93 -7.30 -11.87
CA ILE A 146 -8.20 -8.46 -12.74
C ILE A 146 -9.26 -8.10 -13.79
N GLU A 147 -10.35 -7.49 -13.37
CA GLU A 147 -11.40 -7.01 -14.28
C GLU A 147 -10.82 -6.02 -15.28
N ALA A 148 -10.11 -4.99 -14.80
CA ALA A 148 -9.55 -3.94 -15.62
C ALA A 148 -8.57 -4.49 -16.68
N GLY A 149 -7.78 -5.49 -16.33
CA GLY A 149 -6.87 -6.13 -17.26
C GLY A 149 -7.55 -6.88 -18.41
N ARG A 150 -8.83 -7.26 -18.23
CA ARG A 150 -9.62 -8.05 -19.21
C ARG A 150 -10.56 -7.20 -20.05
N THR A 151 -11.14 -6.15 -19.49
CA THR A 151 -12.31 -5.48 -20.08
C THR A 151 -12.12 -3.98 -20.28
N ARG A 152 -11.19 -3.33 -19.57
CA ARG A 152 -11.10 -1.87 -19.55
C ARG A 152 -10.09 -1.31 -20.54
N SER A 153 -10.43 -0.14 -21.10
CA SER A 153 -9.53 0.64 -21.95
C SER A 153 -8.30 1.15 -21.15
N PRO A 154 -7.21 1.57 -21.83
CA PRO A 154 -6.06 2.18 -21.14
C PRO A 154 -6.46 3.39 -20.28
N GLU A 155 -7.39 4.22 -20.74
CA GLU A 155 -7.91 5.39 -20.04
C GLU A 155 -8.61 4.97 -18.72
N GLN A 156 -9.49 3.98 -18.80
CA GLN A 156 -10.18 3.42 -17.64
C GLN A 156 -9.22 2.77 -16.65
N ARG A 157 -8.17 2.10 -17.13
CA ARG A 157 -7.15 1.47 -16.27
C ARG A 157 -6.32 2.51 -15.51
N ILE A 158 -5.94 3.61 -16.16
CA ILE A 158 -5.27 4.73 -15.49
C ILE A 158 -6.22 5.40 -14.49
N ALA A 159 -7.48 5.67 -14.87
CA ALA A 159 -8.49 6.24 -13.97
C ALA A 159 -8.68 5.36 -12.72
N LEU A 160 -8.81 4.04 -12.89
CA LEU A 160 -8.89 3.08 -11.79
C LEU A 160 -7.65 3.15 -10.89
N SER A 161 -6.45 3.14 -11.50
CA SER A 161 -5.18 3.19 -10.75
C SER A 161 -4.96 4.50 -10.00
N LEU A 162 -5.66 5.58 -10.38
CA LEU A 162 -5.67 6.88 -9.68
C LEU A 162 -6.84 7.03 -8.71
N SER A 163 -7.78 6.08 -8.68
CA SER A 163 -9.02 6.17 -7.90
C SER A 163 -8.80 6.09 -6.40
N ARG A 164 -9.83 6.46 -5.63
CA ARG A 164 -9.84 6.35 -4.17
C ARG A 164 -9.81 4.91 -3.66
N LEU A 165 -10.10 3.93 -4.49
CA LEU A 165 -9.91 2.52 -4.16
C LEU A 165 -8.44 2.21 -3.84
N PHE A 166 -7.49 2.84 -4.57
CA PHE A 166 -6.05 2.64 -4.38
C PHE A 166 -5.40 3.73 -3.51
N TRP A 167 -5.95 4.95 -3.50
CA TRP A 167 -5.36 6.11 -2.82
C TRP A 167 -6.42 6.84 -1.98
N SER A 168 -6.94 6.18 -0.96
CA SER A 168 -8.01 6.74 -0.11
C SER A 168 -7.56 7.93 0.73
N ARG A 169 -6.28 7.97 1.14
CA ARG A 169 -5.74 8.95 2.08
C ARG A 169 -5.13 10.19 1.43
N THR A 170 -4.79 10.14 0.14
CA THR A 170 -4.13 11.24 -0.55
C THR A 170 -4.61 11.38 -1.98
N ARG A 171 -4.63 12.61 -2.49
CA ARG A 171 -4.83 12.91 -3.91
C ARG A 171 -3.55 13.42 -4.57
N GLN A 172 -2.46 13.50 -3.82
CA GLN A 172 -1.12 13.78 -4.33
C GLN A 172 -0.28 12.54 -4.19
N LEU A 173 0.02 11.91 -5.32
CA LEU A 173 0.73 10.64 -5.41
C LEU A 173 2.19 10.92 -5.75
N ASP A 174 3.10 10.53 -4.89
CA ASP A 174 4.53 10.58 -5.17
C ASP A 174 4.91 9.38 -6.05
N LEU A 175 4.44 9.40 -7.29
CA LEU A 175 4.67 8.39 -8.32
C LEU A 175 5.20 9.02 -9.59
N THR A 176 6.15 8.36 -10.22
CA THR A 176 6.51 8.65 -11.61
C THR A 176 5.44 8.07 -12.54
N GLN A 177 5.39 8.60 -13.77
CA GLN A 177 4.52 8.05 -14.82
C GLN A 177 4.84 6.59 -15.13
N ASP A 178 6.12 6.20 -15.05
CA ASP A 178 6.56 4.82 -15.25
C ASP A 178 6.10 3.87 -14.14
N GLU A 179 6.18 4.33 -12.88
CA GLU A 179 5.70 3.56 -11.74
C GLU A 179 4.18 3.35 -11.82
N LEU A 180 3.43 4.41 -12.20
CA LEU A 180 1.98 4.28 -12.41
C LEU A 180 1.67 3.36 -13.59
N ALA A 181 2.41 3.46 -14.71
CA ALA A 181 2.25 2.56 -15.86
C ALA A 181 2.44 1.09 -15.47
N SER A 182 3.46 0.81 -14.66
CA SER A 182 3.73 -0.53 -14.13
C SER A 182 2.59 -1.03 -13.24
N LEU A 183 2.10 -0.20 -12.31
CA LEU A 183 0.95 -0.51 -11.45
C LEU A 183 -0.33 -0.72 -12.25
N ALA A 184 -0.56 0.07 -13.31
CA ALA A 184 -1.71 -0.08 -14.20
C ALA A 184 -1.53 -1.23 -15.22
N GLY A 185 -0.38 -1.91 -15.22
CA GLY A 185 -0.09 -3.05 -16.08
C GLY A 185 -0.03 -2.69 -17.58
N MET A 186 0.52 -1.54 -17.95
CA MET A 186 0.63 -1.09 -19.34
C MET A 186 2.02 -0.52 -19.66
N SER A 187 2.28 -0.26 -20.94
CA SER A 187 3.54 0.35 -21.36
C SER A 187 3.62 1.81 -20.91
N ARG A 188 4.84 2.30 -20.65
CA ARG A 188 5.12 3.70 -20.37
C ARG A 188 4.51 4.63 -21.43
N GLN A 189 4.68 4.29 -22.71
CA GLN A 189 4.19 5.11 -23.81
C GLN A 189 2.66 5.26 -23.76
N THR A 190 1.94 4.15 -23.52
CA THR A 190 0.48 4.16 -23.39
C THR A 190 0.04 5.00 -22.20
N ALA A 191 0.68 4.81 -21.03
CA ALA A 191 0.36 5.56 -19.83
C ALA A 191 0.60 7.06 -20.02
N ASN A 192 1.73 7.46 -20.60
CA ASN A 192 2.05 8.86 -20.84
C ASN A 192 1.03 9.54 -21.74
N ARG A 193 0.59 8.87 -22.83
CA ARG A 193 -0.45 9.39 -23.70
C ARG A 193 -1.74 9.66 -22.93
N VAL A 194 -2.18 8.73 -22.10
CA VAL A 194 -3.41 8.88 -21.30
C VAL A 194 -3.25 9.96 -20.23
N LEU A 195 -2.12 10.00 -19.54
CA LEU A 195 -1.85 10.99 -18.50
C LEU A 195 -1.82 12.41 -19.06
N ASN A 196 -1.22 12.63 -20.23
CA ASN A 196 -1.22 13.93 -20.89
C ASN A 196 -2.67 14.35 -21.25
N LEU A 197 -3.49 13.44 -21.80
CA LEU A 197 -4.89 13.71 -22.09
C LEU A 197 -5.67 14.12 -20.82
N LEU A 198 -5.49 13.40 -19.71
CA LEU A 198 -6.14 13.74 -18.44
C LEU A 198 -5.67 15.08 -17.87
N GLN A 199 -4.40 15.44 -18.11
CA GLN A 199 -3.87 16.75 -17.74
C GLN A 199 -4.47 17.88 -18.60
N GLU A 200 -4.56 17.69 -19.93
CA GLU A 200 -5.20 18.65 -20.83
C GLU A 200 -6.67 18.88 -20.49
N GLN A 201 -7.36 17.85 -20.00
CA GLN A 201 -8.75 17.93 -19.51
C GLN A 201 -8.86 18.53 -18.10
N GLY A 202 -7.74 18.85 -17.43
CA GLY A 202 -7.74 19.39 -16.08
C GLY A 202 -8.10 18.39 -14.99
N VAL A 203 -8.16 17.10 -15.29
CA VAL A 203 -8.50 16.03 -14.34
C VAL A 203 -7.35 15.75 -13.35
N ILE A 204 -6.12 15.86 -13.85
CA ILE A 204 -4.90 15.70 -13.07
C ILE A 204 -3.90 16.82 -13.35
N ALA A 205 -2.92 16.96 -12.46
CA ALA A 205 -1.71 17.73 -12.71
C ALA A 205 -0.48 16.81 -12.59
N LEU A 206 0.43 16.92 -13.57
CA LEU A 206 1.69 16.20 -13.60
C LEU A 206 2.83 17.13 -13.18
N ALA A 207 3.70 16.63 -12.31
CA ALA A 207 4.96 17.26 -11.95
C ALA A 207 6.06 16.19 -11.93
N MET A 208 7.32 16.61 -11.78
CA MET A 208 8.43 15.67 -11.69
C MET A 208 8.20 14.70 -10.51
N ASN A 209 8.07 13.40 -10.82
CA ASN A 209 7.84 12.32 -9.85
C ASN A 209 6.55 12.47 -9.00
N ARG A 210 5.55 13.19 -9.51
CA ARG A 210 4.30 13.45 -8.77
C ARG A 210 3.11 13.56 -9.70
N ILE A 211 2.01 12.94 -9.27
CA ILE A 211 0.71 13.03 -9.94
C ILE A 211 -0.29 13.53 -8.92
N LYS A 212 -0.98 14.64 -9.22
CA LYS A 212 -2.03 15.18 -8.36
C LYS A 212 -3.36 15.00 -9.06
N VAL A 213 -4.31 14.34 -8.44
CA VAL A 213 -5.69 14.26 -8.90
C VAL A 213 -6.40 15.55 -8.48
N LEU A 214 -7.01 16.24 -9.45
CA LEU A 214 -7.72 17.49 -9.28
C LEU A 214 -9.24 17.29 -9.26
N ASP A 215 -9.75 16.32 -10.04
CA ASP A 215 -11.18 16.03 -10.16
C ASP A 215 -11.46 14.53 -10.03
N ASP A 216 -11.92 14.13 -8.84
CA ASP A 216 -12.34 12.75 -8.55
C ASP A 216 -13.64 12.37 -9.30
N THR A 217 -14.51 13.34 -9.59
CA THR A 217 -15.77 13.09 -10.27
C THR A 217 -15.54 12.76 -11.75
N ALA A 218 -14.65 13.51 -12.39
CA ALA A 218 -14.25 13.21 -13.77
C ALA A 218 -13.56 11.85 -13.88
N LEU A 219 -12.69 11.47 -12.92
CA LEU A 219 -12.09 10.12 -12.87
C LEU A 219 -13.15 9.03 -12.70
N ALA A 220 -14.16 9.24 -11.84
CA ALA A 220 -15.21 8.26 -11.62
C ALA A 220 -16.05 8.02 -12.88
N LYS A 221 -16.39 9.08 -13.62
CA LYS A 221 -17.12 8.98 -14.90
C LYS A 221 -16.40 8.17 -15.96
N LEU A 222 -15.08 8.13 -15.94
CA LEU A 222 -14.32 7.28 -16.87
C LEU A 222 -14.44 5.78 -16.53
N LEU A 223 -14.90 5.45 -15.33
CA LEU A 223 -15.05 4.07 -14.88
C LEU A 223 -16.45 3.48 -15.13
N GLU A 224 -17.41 4.35 -15.49
CA GLU A 224 -18.76 3.96 -15.93
C GLU A 224 -18.72 3.43 -17.37
#